data_dcda9faef6913949528116bac63f9f32
#
_entry.id   dcda9faef6913949528116bac63f9f32
#
_cell.length_a   1.000
_cell.length_b   1.000
_cell.length_c   1.000
_cell.angle_alpha   90.00
_cell.angle_beta   90.00
_cell.angle_gamma   90.00
#
_symmetry.space_group_name_H-M   'P 1'
#
loop_
_entity.id
_entity.type
_entity.pdbx_description
1 polymer ?
#
loop_
_entity_poly.entity_id
_entity_poly.type
_entity_poly.pdbx_seq_one_letter_code
_entity_poly.pdbx_strand_id
1 'polypeptide(L)'
;SNVEEEKIRQVMVGQKQRFLSAYGSVDPKITLQLVPVAKPEQVMAAEDAAALMKLILVLHSGVYAMSPHLPGLVETSANLGLLRTEEDEAWFTYYPRSSVDEKLRWFQNTGRFFGEKFGCSVRIGEPMPAWQERPDSPLAELTARVFQEQRGQKMRVAAIHAGLEASFLVKKNPAIDVVSVGVTTLDIHSPRERLLLSTVAPQIRLLSELLRRIAIGDF
;
A
#
# COMPACT_ATOMS: atom_id res chain seq x y z
N SER A 1 26.73 -25.25 14.20
CA SER A 1 27.80 -26.15 13.73
C SER A 1 28.12 -25.83 12.28
N ASN A 2 29.31 -26.14 11.79
CA ASN A 2 29.72 -25.93 10.38
C ASN A 2 28.76 -26.63 9.40
N VAL A 3 28.14 -27.73 9.80
CA VAL A 3 27.15 -28.49 8.98
C VAL A 3 25.85 -27.71 8.81
N GLU A 4 25.40 -27.00 9.85
CA GLU A 4 24.18 -26.18 9.78
C GLU A 4 24.41 -24.92 8.95
N GLU A 5 25.57 -24.31 9.07
CA GLU A 5 25.98 -23.17 8.24
C GLU A 5 26.00 -23.54 6.75
N GLU A 6 26.56 -24.67 6.41
CA GLU A 6 26.60 -25.15 5.01
C GLU A 6 25.19 -25.40 4.45
N LYS A 7 24.27 -25.98 5.25
CA LYS A 7 22.86 -26.14 4.86
C LYS A 7 22.19 -24.80 4.59
N ILE A 8 22.43 -23.80 5.45
CA ILE A 8 21.88 -22.45 5.26
C ILE A 8 22.41 -21.83 3.96
N ARG A 9 23.69 -21.94 3.69
CA ARG A 9 24.31 -21.46 2.44
C ARG A 9 23.68 -22.10 1.20
N GLN A 10 23.47 -23.42 1.21
CA GLN A 10 22.82 -24.12 0.10
C GLN A 10 21.38 -23.65 -0.10
N VAL A 11 20.61 -23.47 0.97
CA VAL A 11 19.25 -22.91 0.91
C VAL A 11 19.28 -21.51 0.31
N MET A 12 20.21 -20.65 0.73
CA MET A 12 20.33 -19.29 0.20
C MET A 12 20.67 -19.24 -1.29
N VAL A 13 21.56 -20.12 -1.76
CA VAL A 13 21.88 -20.22 -3.19
C VAL A 13 20.63 -20.59 -3.98
N GLY A 14 19.87 -21.58 -3.52
CA GLY A 14 18.61 -21.99 -4.16
C GLY A 14 17.58 -20.86 -4.15
N GLN A 15 17.43 -20.12 -3.04
CA GLN A 15 16.50 -19.00 -2.96
C GLN A 15 16.92 -17.83 -3.86
N LYS A 16 18.22 -17.51 -3.95
CA LYS A 16 18.71 -16.49 -4.87
C LYS A 16 18.33 -16.81 -6.31
N GLN A 17 18.49 -18.06 -6.75
CA GLN A 17 18.10 -18.51 -8.09
C GLN A 17 16.60 -18.36 -8.32
N ARG A 18 15.76 -18.72 -7.34
CA ARG A 18 14.31 -18.56 -7.42
C ARG A 18 13.91 -17.07 -7.54
N PHE A 19 14.51 -16.19 -6.74
CA PHE A 19 14.25 -14.76 -6.84
C PHE A 19 14.69 -14.17 -8.18
N LEU A 20 15.85 -14.55 -8.69
CA LEU A 20 16.31 -14.09 -10.01
C LEU A 20 15.43 -14.65 -11.14
N SER A 21 14.94 -15.87 -11.03
CA SER A 21 14.00 -16.44 -12.00
C SER A 21 12.65 -15.72 -11.98
N ALA A 22 12.16 -15.35 -10.81
CA ALA A 22 10.85 -14.68 -10.65
C ALA A 22 10.88 -13.17 -10.95
N TYR A 23 11.95 -12.49 -10.55
CA TYR A 23 12.02 -11.02 -10.50
C TYR A 23 13.21 -10.44 -11.27
N GLY A 24 14.13 -11.24 -11.77
CA GLY A 24 15.38 -10.77 -12.38
C GLY A 24 15.18 -9.91 -13.65
N SER A 25 14.03 -10.04 -14.33
CA SER A 25 13.67 -9.17 -15.45
C SER A 25 13.33 -7.73 -15.00
N VAL A 26 12.85 -7.56 -13.76
CA VAL A 26 12.45 -6.27 -13.17
C VAL A 26 13.56 -5.73 -12.26
N ASP A 27 14.18 -6.62 -11.48
CA ASP A 27 15.28 -6.30 -10.56
C ASP A 27 16.45 -7.27 -10.75
N PRO A 28 17.34 -7.02 -11.72
CA PRO A 28 18.51 -7.88 -11.99
C PRO A 28 19.60 -7.80 -10.92
N LYS A 29 19.51 -6.86 -9.97
CA LYS A 29 20.53 -6.63 -8.93
C LYS A 29 20.19 -7.27 -7.58
N ILE A 30 19.25 -8.23 -7.54
CA ILE A 30 18.91 -8.95 -6.30
C ILE A 30 20.17 -9.67 -5.77
N THR A 31 20.51 -9.38 -4.51
CA THR A 31 21.58 -10.06 -3.79
C THR A 31 21.05 -10.66 -2.49
N LEU A 32 21.55 -11.85 -2.15
CA LEU A 32 21.38 -12.48 -0.84
C LEU A 32 22.76 -12.69 -0.23
N GLN A 33 22.94 -12.28 1.01
CA GLN A 33 24.20 -12.42 1.72
C GLN A 33 23.96 -13.01 3.12
N LEU A 34 24.79 -13.97 3.50
CA LEU A 34 24.87 -14.47 4.87
C LEU A 34 26.01 -13.71 5.56
N VAL A 35 25.65 -12.87 6.52
CA VAL A 35 26.61 -12.04 7.27
C VAL A 35 26.72 -12.59 8.68
N PRO A 36 27.93 -12.96 9.15
CA PRO A 36 28.16 -13.34 10.53
C PRO A 36 27.86 -12.16 11.46
N VAL A 37 27.16 -12.43 12.55
CA VAL A 37 26.88 -11.46 13.61
C VAL A 37 27.33 -12.03 14.96
N ALA A 38 27.48 -11.18 15.96
CA ALA A 38 27.71 -11.63 17.33
C ALA A 38 26.56 -12.55 17.79
N LYS A 39 26.89 -13.56 18.58
CA LYS A 39 25.88 -14.45 19.16
C LYS A 39 24.95 -13.62 20.05
N PRO A 40 23.64 -13.63 19.80
CA PRO A 40 22.69 -12.94 20.66
C PRO A 40 22.62 -13.60 22.03
N GLU A 41 22.34 -12.81 23.08
CA GLU A 41 22.17 -13.33 24.43
C GLU A 41 20.89 -14.16 24.56
N GLN A 42 19.83 -13.74 23.83
CA GLN A 42 18.54 -14.40 23.81
C GLN A 42 18.08 -14.63 22.37
N VAL A 43 17.27 -15.65 22.18
CA VAL A 43 16.59 -15.95 20.92
C VAL A 43 15.15 -16.33 21.23
N MET A 44 14.28 -16.13 20.25
CA MET A 44 12.87 -16.60 20.35
C MET A 44 12.82 -18.11 20.61
N ALA A 45 11.90 -18.56 21.47
CA ALA A 45 11.66 -19.98 21.67
C ALA A 45 11.29 -20.66 20.35
N ALA A 46 11.72 -21.90 20.14
CA ALA A 46 11.55 -22.59 18.86
C ALA A 46 10.07 -22.76 18.49
N GLU A 47 9.19 -22.96 19.46
CA GLU A 47 7.74 -23.08 19.26
C GLU A 47 7.11 -21.74 18.82
N ASP A 48 7.52 -20.63 19.44
CA ASP A 48 7.03 -19.28 19.09
C ASP A 48 7.53 -18.88 17.69
N ALA A 49 8.81 -19.15 17.38
CA ALA A 49 9.35 -18.92 16.04
C ALA A 49 8.60 -19.74 14.99
N ALA A 50 8.28 -21.00 15.28
CA ALA A 50 7.51 -21.86 14.39
C ALA A 50 6.07 -21.35 14.21
N ALA A 51 5.43 -20.86 15.27
CA ALA A 51 4.08 -20.28 15.24
C ALA A 51 4.07 -19.00 14.40
N LEU A 52 5.02 -18.09 14.62
CA LEU A 52 5.19 -16.86 13.84
C LEU A 52 5.42 -17.15 12.36
N MET A 53 6.30 -18.09 12.02
CA MET A 53 6.55 -18.47 10.63
C MET A 53 5.31 -19.06 9.96
N LYS A 54 4.55 -19.90 10.65
CA LYS A 54 3.27 -20.44 10.13
C LYS A 54 2.25 -19.32 9.90
N LEU A 55 2.14 -18.38 10.84
CA LEU A 55 1.25 -17.22 10.70
C LEU A 55 1.62 -16.36 9.48
N ILE A 56 2.89 -16.05 9.30
CA ILE A 56 3.39 -15.30 8.13
C ILE A 56 3.06 -16.03 6.81
N LEU A 57 3.17 -17.36 6.78
CA LEU A 57 2.91 -18.17 5.60
C LEU A 57 1.43 -18.27 5.23
N VAL A 58 0.51 -18.21 6.20
CA VAL A 58 -0.94 -18.30 5.92
C VAL A 58 -1.58 -16.95 5.63
N LEU A 59 -0.98 -15.86 6.10
CA LEU A 59 -1.46 -14.52 5.79
C LEU A 59 -1.12 -14.15 4.36
N HIS A 60 -2.14 -13.82 3.57
CA HIS A 60 -1.93 -13.38 2.20
C HIS A 60 -1.19 -12.03 2.17
N SER A 61 -0.10 -11.97 1.42
CA SER A 61 0.62 -10.72 1.15
C SER A 61 0.71 -10.50 -0.36
N GLY A 62 0.26 -9.36 -0.83
CA GLY A 62 0.19 -9.00 -2.24
C GLY A 62 -1.22 -8.66 -2.71
N VAL A 63 -1.42 -8.67 -4.02
CA VAL A 63 -2.72 -8.40 -4.65
C VAL A 63 -3.65 -9.58 -4.41
N TYR A 64 -4.84 -9.29 -3.91
CA TYR A 64 -5.90 -10.28 -3.71
C TYR A 64 -6.96 -10.21 -4.80
N ALA A 65 -7.36 -8.99 -5.18
CA ALA A 65 -8.37 -8.79 -6.21
C ALA A 65 -8.05 -7.54 -7.04
N MET A 66 -8.37 -7.63 -8.33
CA MET A 66 -8.38 -6.51 -9.26
C MET A 66 -9.78 -5.90 -9.33
N SER A 67 -9.86 -4.61 -9.64
CA SER A 67 -11.15 -3.94 -9.87
C SER A 67 -11.88 -4.57 -11.07
N PRO A 68 -13.15 -4.96 -10.90
CA PRO A 68 -13.94 -5.46 -12.02
C PRO A 68 -14.37 -4.34 -13.00
N HIS A 69 -14.28 -3.08 -12.58
CA HIS A 69 -14.74 -1.92 -13.34
C HIS A 69 -13.62 -1.17 -14.04
N LEU A 70 -12.40 -1.15 -13.45
CA LEU A 70 -11.25 -0.42 -13.97
C LEU A 70 -10.09 -1.37 -14.27
N PRO A 71 -9.84 -1.67 -15.56
CA PRO A 71 -8.75 -2.55 -15.96
C PRO A 71 -7.39 -2.07 -15.44
N GLY A 72 -6.62 -2.97 -14.83
CA GLY A 72 -5.30 -2.69 -14.29
C GLY A 72 -5.27 -2.04 -12.91
N LEU A 73 -6.43 -1.69 -12.31
CA LEU A 73 -6.50 -1.19 -10.95
C LEU A 73 -6.61 -2.34 -9.95
N VAL A 74 -5.75 -2.32 -8.94
CA VAL A 74 -5.89 -3.20 -7.77
C VAL A 74 -7.07 -2.71 -6.92
N GLU A 75 -7.99 -3.60 -6.58
CA GLU A 75 -9.10 -3.32 -5.68
C GLU A 75 -8.75 -3.64 -4.23
N THR A 76 -8.16 -4.83 -4.03
CA THR A 76 -7.88 -5.37 -2.70
C THR A 76 -6.47 -5.95 -2.66
N SER A 77 -5.70 -5.58 -1.67
CA SER A 77 -4.39 -6.13 -1.39
C SER A 77 -4.13 -6.19 0.12
N ALA A 78 -3.12 -6.95 0.51
CA ALA A 78 -2.61 -6.93 1.87
C ALA A 78 -1.08 -6.89 1.84
N ASN A 79 -0.49 -6.30 2.86
CA ASN A 79 0.95 -6.21 3.01
C ASN A 79 1.37 -6.66 4.41
N LEU A 80 2.29 -7.62 4.48
CA LEU A 80 3.10 -7.85 5.67
C LEU A 80 4.16 -6.76 5.71
N GLY A 81 3.98 -5.82 6.61
CA GLY A 81 4.83 -4.64 6.71
C GLY A 81 6.07 -4.89 7.57
N LEU A 82 6.11 -4.22 8.69
CA LEU A 82 7.24 -4.25 9.61
C LEU A 82 7.17 -5.50 10.52
N LEU A 83 8.28 -6.23 10.63
CA LEU A 83 8.49 -7.25 11.64
C LEU A 83 9.60 -6.78 12.59
N ARG A 84 9.34 -6.80 13.87
CA ARG A 84 10.28 -6.43 14.93
C ARG A 84 10.36 -7.52 15.99
N THR A 85 11.58 -7.69 16.53
CA THR A 85 11.84 -8.50 17.72
C THR A 85 12.37 -7.54 18.78
N GLU A 86 11.74 -7.53 19.91
CA GLU A 86 12.11 -6.73 21.08
C GLU A 86 12.50 -7.67 22.23
N GLU A 87 12.74 -7.15 23.41
CA GLU A 87 13.29 -7.94 24.52
C GLU A 87 12.37 -9.10 24.91
N ASP A 88 11.07 -8.84 25.05
CA ASP A 88 10.08 -9.83 25.54
C ASP A 88 9.03 -10.20 24.50
N GLU A 89 9.01 -9.54 23.33
CA GLU A 89 7.99 -9.79 22.31
C GLU A 89 8.53 -9.69 20.89
N ALA A 90 7.84 -10.36 19.98
CA ALA A 90 7.98 -10.09 18.54
C ALA A 90 6.60 -9.67 18.00
N TRP A 91 6.58 -8.66 17.18
CA TRP A 91 5.36 -8.17 16.58
C TRP A 91 5.55 -7.82 15.10
N PHE A 92 4.49 -7.85 14.34
CA PHE A 92 4.47 -7.39 12.96
C PHE A 92 3.18 -6.66 12.64
N THR A 93 3.24 -5.86 11.59
CA THR A 93 2.06 -5.18 11.06
C THR A 93 1.54 -5.87 9.82
N TYR A 94 0.22 -6.04 9.77
CA TYR A 94 -0.50 -6.57 8.62
C TYR A 94 -1.47 -5.51 8.12
N TYR A 95 -1.25 -5.03 6.90
CA TYR A 95 -1.97 -3.91 6.30
C TYR A 95 -2.83 -4.36 5.11
N PRO A 96 -4.09 -4.76 5.34
CA PRO A 96 -5.05 -4.91 4.26
C PRO A 96 -5.53 -3.54 3.77
N ARG A 97 -5.76 -3.44 2.46
CA ARG A 97 -6.36 -2.29 1.78
C ARG A 97 -7.41 -2.78 0.80
N SER A 98 -8.54 -2.09 0.74
CA SER A 98 -9.59 -2.37 -0.23
C SER A 98 -10.41 -1.12 -0.50
N SER A 99 -10.92 -0.97 -1.72
CA SER A 99 -11.98 -0.02 -2.03
C SER A 99 -13.38 -0.55 -1.65
N VAL A 100 -13.46 -1.79 -1.11
CA VAL A 100 -14.69 -2.45 -0.69
C VAL A 100 -14.60 -2.77 0.80
N ASP A 101 -15.43 -2.13 1.62
CA ASP A 101 -15.43 -2.27 3.09
C ASP A 101 -15.61 -3.71 3.56
N GLU A 102 -16.46 -4.50 2.88
CA GLU A 102 -16.69 -5.90 3.25
C GLU A 102 -15.43 -6.76 3.08
N LYS A 103 -14.66 -6.53 2.02
CA LYS A 103 -13.38 -7.22 1.81
C LYS A 103 -12.35 -6.81 2.84
N LEU A 104 -12.32 -5.53 3.21
CA LEU A 104 -11.44 -5.04 4.28
C LEU A 104 -11.77 -5.72 5.61
N ARG A 105 -13.06 -5.78 5.98
CA ARG A 105 -13.52 -6.47 7.18
C ARG A 105 -13.18 -7.96 7.17
N TRP A 106 -13.32 -8.60 6.01
CA TRP A 106 -12.94 -10.01 5.87
C TRP A 106 -11.46 -10.24 6.15
N PHE A 107 -10.57 -9.39 5.61
CA PHE A 107 -9.13 -9.48 5.87
C PHE A 107 -8.79 -9.24 7.34
N GLN A 108 -9.43 -8.26 7.99
CA GLN A 108 -9.23 -7.99 9.42
C GLN A 108 -9.65 -9.17 10.28
N ASN A 109 -10.81 -9.75 10.00
CA ASN A 109 -11.31 -10.93 10.73
C ASN A 109 -10.44 -12.16 10.49
N THR A 110 -9.98 -12.37 9.27
CA THR A 110 -9.07 -13.46 8.92
C THR A 110 -7.72 -13.30 9.61
N GLY A 111 -7.17 -12.09 9.59
CA GLY A 111 -5.93 -11.77 10.30
C GLY A 111 -6.05 -11.99 11.82
N ARG A 112 -7.16 -11.58 12.42
CA ARG A 112 -7.46 -11.84 13.83
C ARG A 112 -7.55 -13.33 14.10
N PHE A 113 -8.36 -14.06 13.35
CA PHE A 113 -8.56 -15.49 13.51
C PHE A 113 -7.23 -16.27 13.48
N PHE A 114 -6.41 -16.03 12.47
CA PHE A 114 -5.12 -16.71 12.39
C PHE A 114 -4.15 -16.24 13.47
N GLY A 115 -4.09 -14.94 13.78
CA GLY A 115 -3.26 -14.43 14.86
C GLY A 115 -3.57 -15.13 16.18
N GLU A 116 -4.83 -15.14 16.60
CA GLU A 116 -5.28 -15.81 17.83
C GLU A 116 -5.04 -17.34 17.77
N LYS A 117 -5.27 -17.97 16.61
CA LYS A 117 -5.03 -19.40 16.42
C LYS A 117 -3.56 -19.80 16.60
N PHE A 118 -2.64 -18.91 16.26
CA PHE A 118 -1.20 -19.10 16.47
C PHE A 118 -0.67 -18.49 17.78
N GLY A 119 -1.56 -18.14 18.70
CA GLY A 119 -1.19 -17.67 20.04
C GLY A 119 -0.76 -16.22 20.13
N CYS A 120 -1.00 -15.42 19.07
CA CYS A 120 -0.65 -14.01 19.07
C CYS A 120 -1.75 -13.15 19.71
N SER A 121 -1.35 -12.08 20.39
CA SER A 121 -2.24 -10.97 20.72
C SER A 121 -2.47 -10.10 19.48
N VAL A 122 -3.73 -9.86 19.12
CA VAL A 122 -4.08 -9.12 17.90
C VAL A 122 -4.71 -7.78 18.26
N ARG A 123 -4.12 -6.69 17.77
CA ARG A 123 -4.70 -5.34 17.86
C ARG A 123 -5.15 -4.91 16.46
N ILE A 124 -6.40 -4.50 16.33
CA ILE A 124 -6.93 -3.93 15.09
C ILE A 124 -7.04 -2.43 15.28
N GLY A 125 -6.27 -1.68 14.50
CA GLY A 125 -6.37 -0.23 14.43
C GLY A 125 -7.55 0.22 13.57
N GLU A 126 -7.85 1.51 13.61
CA GLU A 126 -8.84 2.12 12.70
C GLU A 126 -8.36 1.96 11.25
N PRO A 127 -9.14 1.31 10.38
CA PRO A 127 -8.77 1.16 8.99
C PRO A 127 -8.88 2.49 8.25
N MET A 128 -8.05 2.67 7.23
CA MET A 128 -8.30 3.69 6.22
C MET A 128 -9.63 3.35 5.54
N PRO A 129 -10.62 4.26 5.54
CA PRO A 129 -11.90 4.00 4.90
C PRO A 129 -11.77 3.68 3.42
N ALA A 130 -12.63 2.81 2.92
CA ALA A 130 -12.76 2.59 1.49
C ALA A 130 -13.23 3.89 0.80
N TRP A 131 -12.69 4.14 -0.39
CA TRP A 131 -13.17 5.20 -1.26
C TRP A 131 -13.31 4.65 -2.68
N GLN A 132 -14.56 4.40 -3.05
CA GLN A 132 -14.89 3.97 -4.39
C GLN A 132 -14.94 5.17 -5.33
N GLU A 133 -14.53 4.95 -6.56
CA GLU A 133 -14.66 5.92 -7.63
C GLU A 133 -16.13 6.28 -7.88
N ARG A 134 -16.36 7.52 -8.25
CA ARG A 134 -17.66 8.04 -8.68
C ARG A 134 -17.60 8.39 -10.17
N PRO A 135 -18.07 7.51 -11.06
CA PRO A 135 -17.94 7.70 -12.51
C PRO A 135 -18.64 8.95 -13.04
N ASP A 136 -19.72 9.36 -12.38
CA ASP A 136 -20.55 10.52 -12.69
C ASP A 136 -20.26 11.75 -11.82
N SER A 137 -19.01 11.94 -11.41
CA SER A 137 -18.58 13.07 -10.57
C SER A 137 -18.60 14.39 -11.35
N PRO A 138 -19.52 15.33 -11.07
CA PRO A 138 -19.51 16.66 -11.69
C PRO A 138 -18.22 17.42 -11.42
N LEU A 139 -17.64 17.26 -10.22
CA LEU A 139 -16.38 17.90 -9.86
C LEU A 139 -15.20 17.36 -10.68
N ALA A 140 -15.17 16.05 -10.98
CA ALA A 140 -14.15 15.48 -11.83
C ALA A 140 -14.28 15.99 -13.28
N GLU A 141 -15.51 16.10 -13.79
CA GLU A 141 -15.77 16.65 -15.13
C GLU A 141 -15.36 18.12 -15.22
N LEU A 142 -15.77 18.94 -14.25
CA LEU A 142 -15.36 20.34 -14.18
C LEU A 142 -13.84 20.46 -14.12
N THR A 143 -13.17 19.66 -13.28
CA THR A 143 -11.72 19.67 -13.14
C THR A 143 -11.02 19.33 -14.45
N ALA A 144 -11.49 18.30 -15.16
CA ALA A 144 -10.95 17.90 -16.45
C ALA A 144 -11.15 18.98 -17.51
N ARG A 145 -12.30 19.64 -17.54
CA ARG A 145 -12.62 20.76 -18.45
C ARG A 145 -11.70 21.96 -18.22
N VAL A 146 -11.57 22.43 -16.98
CA VAL A 146 -10.69 23.55 -16.63
C VAL A 146 -9.23 23.23 -16.91
N PHE A 147 -8.80 22.02 -16.62
CA PHE A 147 -7.43 21.58 -16.93
C PHE A 147 -7.17 21.64 -18.44
N GLN A 148 -8.09 21.13 -19.26
CA GLN A 148 -7.96 21.13 -20.71
C GLN A 148 -7.91 22.56 -21.27
N GLU A 149 -8.75 23.46 -20.78
CA GLU A 149 -8.78 24.87 -21.17
C GLU A 149 -7.47 25.58 -20.84
N GLN A 150 -6.89 25.30 -19.66
CA GLN A 150 -5.64 25.95 -19.23
C GLN A 150 -4.39 25.37 -19.87
N ARG A 151 -4.40 24.09 -20.27
CA ARG A 151 -3.20 23.38 -20.71
C ARG A 151 -3.25 22.87 -22.15
N GLY A 152 -4.39 22.95 -22.82
CA GLY A 152 -4.57 22.42 -24.16
C GLY A 152 -4.46 20.90 -24.27
N GLN A 153 -4.50 20.20 -23.15
CA GLN A 153 -4.33 18.75 -23.07
C GLN A 153 -5.48 18.12 -22.31
N LYS A 154 -5.90 16.93 -22.73
CA LYS A 154 -6.91 16.17 -22.00
C LYS A 154 -6.35 15.70 -20.66
N MET A 155 -7.09 15.95 -19.59
CA MET A 155 -6.72 15.46 -18.27
C MET A 155 -6.90 13.94 -18.18
N ARG A 156 -5.94 13.26 -17.59
CA ARG A 156 -6.11 11.85 -17.23
C ARG A 156 -6.79 11.77 -15.86
N VAL A 157 -7.99 11.24 -15.81
CA VAL A 157 -8.69 10.88 -14.59
C VAL A 157 -8.42 9.40 -14.32
N ALA A 158 -7.99 9.06 -13.12
CA ALA A 158 -7.66 7.70 -12.75
C ALA A 158 -7.96 7.46 -11.27
N ALA A 159 -8.37 6.26 -10.94
CA ALA A 159 -8.35 5.77 -9.57
C ALA A 159 -6.99 5.15 -9.26
N ILE A 160 -6.59 5.21 -8.00
CA ILE A 160 -5.34 4.60 -7.51
C ILE A 160 -5.63 3.72 -6.29
N HIS A 161 -4.86 2.65 -6.15
CA HIS A 161 -4.92 1.77 -4.99
C HIS A 161 -4.06 2.34 -3.85
N ALA A 162 -4.49 3.48 -3.28
CA ALA A 162 -3.82 4.14 -2.17
C ALA A 162 -4.84 4.63 -1.15
N GLY A 163 -4.41 4.73 0.11
CA GLY A 163 -5.19 5.42 1.13
C GLY A 163 -5.01 6.93 0.95
N LEU A 164 -6.11 7.65 0.84
CA LEU A 164 -6.13 9.10 0.79
C LEU A 164 -7.02 9.64 1.91
N GLU A 165 -6.63 10.75 2.51
CA GLU A 165 -7.35 11.40 3.61
C GLU A 165 -8.79 11.77 3.22
N ALA A 166 -9.03 12.04 1.95
CA ALA A 166 -10.36 12.31 1.41
C ALA A 166 -11.37 11.19 1.69
N SER A 167 -10.91 9.94 1.85
CA SER A 167 -11.76 8.80 2.21
C SER A 167 -12.48 9.00 3.56
N PHE A 168 -11.87 9.70 4.52
CA PHE A 168 -12.52 10.04 5.78
C PHE A 168 -13.64 11.07 5.61
N LEU A 169 -13.50 11.99 4.67
CA LEU A 169 -14.55 12.95 4.34
C LEU A 169 -15.74 12.24 3.70
N VAL A 170 -15.48 11.36 2.74
CA VAL A 170 -16.51 10.53 2.08
C VAL A 170 -17.23 9.62 3.10
N LYS A 171 -16.48 8.99 4.02
CA LYS A 171 -17.07 8.16 5.08
C LYS A 171 -18.03 8.97 5.97
N LYS A 172 -17.69 10.23 6.30
CA LYS A 172 -18.54 11.12 7.12
C LYS A 172 -19.73 11.68 6.36
N ASN A 173 -19.55 11.97 5.09
CA ASN A 173 -20.60 12.50 4.22
C ASN A 173 -20.54 11.80 2.85
N PRO A 174 -21.30 10.68 2.66
CA PRO A 174 -21.31 9.94 1.40
C PRO A 174 -21.86 10.74 0.19
N ALA A 175 -22.52 11.86 0.43
CA ALA A 175 -23.02 12.74 -0.62
C ALA A 175 -21.95 13.71 -1.16
N ILE A 176 -20.80 13.83 -0.48
CA ILE A 176 -19.73 14.71 -0.93
C ILE A 176 -19.11 14.19 -2.22
N ASP A 177 -18.92 15.10 -3.19
CA ASP A 177 -18.14 14.82 -4.38
C ASP A 177 -16.69 15.26 -4.14
N VAL A 178 -15.74 14.34 -4.39
CA VAL A 178 -14.32 14.56 -4.05
C VAL A 178 -13.43 14.13 -5.20
N VAL A 179 -12.49 15.00 -5.56
CA VAL A 179 -11.39 14.68 -6.45
C VAL A 179 -10.05 15.00 -5.76
N SER A 180 -9.05 14.20 -6.02
CA SER A 180 -7.69 14.46 -5.57
C SER A 180 -6.85 14.98 -6.74
N VAL A 181 -6.32 16.18 -6.59
CA VAL A 181 -5.44 16.82 -7.56
C VAL A 181 -4.23 17.39 -6.83
N GLY A 182 -3.07 17.34 -7.46
CA GLY A 182 -1.84 17.80 -6.81
C GLY A 182 -0.73 18.18 -7.78
N VAL A 183 0.36 18.64 -7.19
CA VAL A 183 1.62 18.89 -7.87
C VAL A 183 2.33 17.58 -8.18
N THR A 184 3.28 17.61 -9.12
CA THR A 184 4.07 16.40 -9.40
C THR A 184 5.16 16.20 -8.37
N THR A 185 5.11 15.03 -7.71
CA THR A 185 6.16 14.53 -6.83
C THR A 185 6.86 13.34 -7.48
N LEU A 186 8.14 13.19 -7.20
CA LEU A 186 9.00 12.11 -7.68
C LEU A 186 9.60 11.39 -6.47
N ASP A 187 9.85 10.10 -6.61
CA ASP A 187 10.48 9.25 -5.58
C ASP A 187 9.75 9.31 -4.22
N ILE A 188 8.41 9.42 -4.24
CA ILE A 188 7.57 9.46 -3.03
C ILE A 188 7.87 8.29 -2.10
N HIS A 189 7.79 8.53 -0.78
CA HIS A 189 8.11 7.57 0.26
C HIS A 189 9.58 7.12 0.29
N SER A 190 10.48 7.95 -0.21
CA SER A 190 11.91 7.70 -0.16
C SER A 190 12.70 8.92 0.36
N PRO A 191 13.95 8.74 0.84
CA PRO A 191 14.82 9.86 1.20
C PRO A 191 15.19 10.79 0.02
N ARG A 192 14.82 10.41 -1.20
CA ARG A 192 15.02 11.19 -2.43
C ARG A 192 13.75 11.85 -2.93
N GLU A 193 12.70 11.88 -2.11
CA GLU A 193 11.44 12.52 -2.49
C GLU A 193 11.65 13.98 -2.91
N ARG A 194 11.06 14.36 -4.03
CA ARG A 194 11.23 15.67 -4.67
C ARG A 194 9.92 16.20 -5.17
N LEU A 195 9.73 17.50 -5.04
CA LEU A 195 8.66 18.25 -5.67
C LEU A 195 9.15 18.91 -6.95
N LEU A 196 8.40 18.76 -8.04
CA LEU A 196 8.67 19.46 -9.29
C LEU A 196 8.05 20.87 -9.23
N LEU A 197 8.89 21.88 -8.90
CA LEU A 197 8.44 23.27 -8.65
C LEU A 197 7.69 23.89 -9.84
N SER A 198 8.03 23.51 -11.07
CA SER A 198 7.32 23.99 -12.28
C SER A 198 5.85 23.62 -12.33
N THR A 199 5.40 22.64 -11.52
CA THR A 199 3.99 22.22 -11.45
C THR A 199 3.17 22.99 -10.41
N VAL A 200 3.80 23.76 -9.52
CA VAL A 200 3.12 24.47 -8.42
C VAL A 200 2.23 25.60 -8.95
N ALA A 201 2.78 26.54 -9.72
CA ALA A 201 2.00 27.66 -10.23
C ALA A 201 0.83 27.23 -11.14
N PRO A 202 1.02 26.24 -12.06
CA PRO A 202 -0.10 25.68 -12.81
C PRO A 202 -1.17 25.03 -11.93
N GLN A 203 -0.79 24.38 -10.83
CA GLN A 203 -1.75 23.76 -9.89
C GLN A 203 -2.55 24.82 -9.15
N ILE A 204 -1.92 25.89 -8.70
CA ILE A 204 -2.63 27.03 -8.05
C ILE A 204 -3.64 27.64 -9.01
N ARG A 205 -3.28 27.87 -10.28
CA ARG A 205 -4.21 28.39 -11.29
C ARG A 205 -5.42 27.47 -11.51
N LEU A 206 -5.18 26.16 -11.57
CA LEU A 206 -6.27 25.17 -11.69
C LEU A 206 -7.24 25.28 -10.51
N LEU A 207 -6.73 25.25 -9.29
CA LEU A 207 -7.56 25.34 -8.08
C LEU A 207 -8.30 26.65 -7.98
N SER A 208 -7.65 27.77 -8.28
CA SER A 208 -8.29 29.10 -8.25
C SER A 208 -9.44 29.19 -9.23
N GLU A 209 -9.27 28.67 -10.46
CA GLU A 209 -10.32 28.68 -11.46
C GLU A 209 -11.47 27.72 -11.12
N LEU A 210 -11.17 26.54 -10.54
CA LEU A 210 -12.20 25.62 -10.04
C LEU A 210 -13.06 26.29 -8.96
N LEU A 211 -12.43 26.91 -7.97
CA LEU A 211 -13.14 27.61 -6.90
C LEU A 211 -14.00 28.76 -7.43
N ARG A 212 -13.48 29.51 -8.40
CA ARG A 212 -14.25 30.60 -9.05
C ARG A 212 -15.48 30.06 -9.76
N ARG A 213 -15.36 28.97 -10.54
CA ARG A 213 -16.49 28.39 -11.28
C ARG A 213 -17.53 27.81 -10.34
N ILE A 214 -17.10 27.10 -9.31
CA ILE A 214 -18.01 26.58 -8.27
C ILE A 214 -18.78 27.73 -7.62
N ALA A 215 -18.11 28.85 -7.29
CA ALA A 215 -18.73 30.00 -6.65
C ALA A 215 -19.80 30.68 -7.51
N ILE A 216 -19.68 30.60 -8.83
CA ILE A 216 -20.68 31.19 -9.76
C ILE A 216 -21.68 30.16 -10.31
N GLY A 217 -21.63 28.90 -9.84
CA GLY A 217 -22.55 27.84 -10.28
C GLY A 217 -22.27 27.29 -11.67
N ASP A 218 -21.05 27.41 -12.20
CA ASP A 218 -20.64 26.84 -13.50
C ASP A 218 -20.15 25.39 -13.30
N PHE A 219 -21.13 24.51 -13.12
CA PHE A 219 -20.88 23.07 -12.96
C PHE A 219 -21.15 22.31 -14.26
#